data_95875b34b949703edf1c50ca4c9a11ab
#
_entry.id   95875b34b949703edf1c50ca4c9a11ab
#
_cell.length_a   1.000
_cell.length_b   1.000
_cell.length_c   1.000
_cell.angle_alpha   90.00
_cell.angle_beta   90.00
_cell.angle_gamma   90.00
#
_symmetry.space_group_name_H-M   'P 1'
#
loop_
_entity.id
_entity.type
_entity.pdbx_description
1 polymer ?
#
loop_
_entity_poly.entity_id
_entity_poly.type
_entity_poly.pdbx_seq_one_letter_code
_entity_poly.pdbx_strand_id
1 'polypeptide(L)'
;MAKLFYHGHGSLRLRSDDGFVIYLDPFLGSGYDLPADLILVTHQHNDHKQVDRPAKKPDCRIICNTEMMCDKVGKTVSIGGITVEAVPAYNDHHPVSDNCCGYIIGIDGLKLYFAGDTSTTAEMPALAARELDYCFLPTDGYYNMGPVEAGECAKLIGARHSVPIHSVPMHGLPEDFMAVAYSVEAFNAFTGPNKLQLTPGTEIEL
;
A
#
# COMPACT_ATOMS: atom_id res chain seq x y z
N MET A 1 13.31 -14.05 -5.41
CA MET A 1 12.86 -12.65 -5.51
C MET A 1 11.46 -12.55 -4.93
N ALA A 2 11.20 -11.44 -4.24
CA ALA A 2 9.88 -11.20 -3.66
C ALA A 2 8.78 -11.23 -4.72
N LYS A 3 7.60 -11.69 -4.33
CA LYS A 3 6.42 -11.71 -5.20
C LYS A 3 5.35 -10.82 -4.64
N LEU A 4 4.64 -10.13 -5.53
CA LEU A 4 3.52 -9.25 -5.21
C LEU A 4 2.26 -9.78 -5.90
N PHE A 5 1.21 -10.01 -5.12
CA PHE A 5 -0.14 -10.27 -5.62
C PHE A 5 -1.01 -9.03 -5.37
N TYR A 6 -1.68 -8.53 -6.41
CA TYR A 6 -2.59 -7.41 -6.30
C TYR A 6 -4.03 -7.92 -6.18
N HIS A 7 -4.64 -7.73 -5.00
CA HIS A 7 -6.03 -8.14 -4.78
C HIS A 7 -7.03 -7.21 -5.48
N GLY A 8 -6.60 -5.98 -5.78
CA GLY A 8 -7.43 -4.87 -6.23
C GLY A 8 -7.55 -3.78 -5.17
N HIS A 9 -8.10 -2.63 -5.52
CA HIS A 9 -8.27 -1.46 -4.65
C HIS A 9 -6.96 -1.06 -3.96
N GLY A 10 -6.94 -0.99 -2.63
CA GLY A 10 -5.74 -0.74 -1.81
C GLY A 10 -5.05 -2.00 -1.28
N SER A 11 -5.47 -3.21 -1.68
CA SER A 11 -5.02 -4.46 -1.05
C SER A 11 -3.91 -5.16 -1.82
N LEU A 12 -2.82 -5.50 -1.13
CA LEU A 12 -1.67 -6.23 -1.67
C LEU A 12 -1.30 -7.43 -0.80
N ARG A 13 -0.68 -8.45 -1.42
CA ARG A 13 0.07 -9.50 -0.72
C ARG A 13 1.51 -9.49 -1.20
N LEU A 14 2.45 -9.50 -0.28
CA LEU A 14 3.86 -9.75 -0.55
C LEU A 14 4.22 -11.16 -0.06
N ARG A 15 5.13 -11.81 -0.78
CA ARG A 15 5.72 -13.08 -0.36
C ARG A 15 7.21 -13.04 -0.61
N SER A 16 8.00 -13.27 0.44
CA SER A 16 9.46 -13.37 0.34
C SER A 16 9.92 -14.69 -0.30
N ASP A 17 11.17 -14.74 -0.65
CA ASP A 17 11.83 -15.95 -1.20
C ASP A 17 11.75 -17.16 -0.26
N ASP A 18 11.85 -16.92 1.04
CA ASP A 18 11.74 -17.95 2.08
C ASP A 18 10.30 -18.31 2.44
N GLY A 19 9.30 -17.68 1.78
CA GLY A 19 7.90 -17.99 1.93
C GLY A 19 7.18 -17.22 3.06
N PHE A 20 7.74 -16.13 3.59
CA PHE A 20 7.07 -15.26 4.54
C PHE A 20 5.98 -14.43 3.83
N VAL A 21 4.73 -14.52 4.30
CA VAL A 21 3.55 -13.94 3.66
C VAL A 21 3.06 -12.72 4.43
N ILE A 22 2.96 -11.58 3.73
CA ILE A 22 2.49 -10.31 4.27
C ILE A 22 1.25 -9.87 3.50
N TYR A 23 0.17 -9.53 4.19
CA TYR A 23 -0.97 -8.84 3.62
C TYR A 23 -0.97 -7.38 4.05
N LEU A 24 -1.21 -6.49 3.09
CA LEU A 24 -1.36 -5.05 3.31
C LEU A 24 -2.82 -4.68 3.03
N ASP A 25 -3.45 -4.04 3.99
CA ASP A 25 -4.82 -3.55 3.93
C ASP A 25 -5.79 -4.58 3.33
N PRO A 26 -5.94 -5.79 3.93
CA PRO A 26 -6.80 -6.82 3.37
C PRO A 26 -8.26 -6.34 3.32
N PHE A 27 -8.88 -6.59 2.16
CA PHE A 27 -10.27 -6.22 1.89
C PHE A 27 -10.98 -7.32 1.09
N LEU A 28 -11.80 -6.97 0.10
CA LEU A 28 -12.51 -7.89 -0.79
C LEU A 28 -11.56 -8.46 -1.87
N GLY A 29 -12.09 -9.23 -2.80
CA GLY A 29 -11.34 -9.80 -3.91
C GLY A 29 -10.90 -11.25 -3.68
N SER A 30 -10.05 -11.74 -4.57
CA SER A 30 -9.51 -13.11 -4.57
C SER A 30 -8.04 -13.16 -4.10
N GLY A 31 -7.47 -14.37 -3.99
CA GLY A 31 -6.04 -14.55 -3.71
C GLY A 31 -5.65 -14.55 -2.24
N TYR A 32 -6.62 -14.71 -1.31
CA TYR A 32 -6.38 -14.91 0.12
C TYR A 32 -6.15 -16.39 0.46
N ASP A 33 -5.39 -17.08 -0.39
CA ASP A 33 -5.15 -18.53 -0.38
C ASP A 33 -3.93 -18.96 0.44
N LEU A 34 -3.04 -18.02 0.77
CA LEU A 34 -1.86 -18.28 1.58
C LEU A 34 -2.08 -17.81 3.02
N PRO A 35 -1.74 -18.65 4.04
CA PRO A 35 -1.80 -18.21 5.43
C PRO A 35 -0.80 -17.08 5.71
N ALA A 36 -1.25 -16.02 6.38
CA ALA A 36 -0.46 -14.85 6.73
C ALA A 36 0.55 -15.13 7.85
N ASP A 37 1.75 -14.62 7.69
CA ASP A 37 2.74 -14.42 8.77
C ASP A 37 2.58 -13.03 9.40
N LEU A 38 2.22 -12.03 8.57
CA LEU A 38 2.07 -10.64 8.97
C LEU A 38 0.90 -10.00 8.22
N ILE A 39 0.11 -9.20 8.94
CA ILE A 39 -0.92 -8.34 8.36
C ILE A 39 -0.62 -6.91 8.80
N LEU A 40 -0.54 -6.00 7.82
CA LEU A 40 -0.32 -4.57 8.04
C LEU A 40 -1.61 -3.82 7.69
N VAL A 41 -2.03 -2.92 8.59
CA VAL A 41 -3.21 -2.07 8.42
C VAL A 41 -2.78 -0.62 8.51
N THR A 42 -2.96 0.14 7.42
CA THR A 42 -2.53 1.54 7.34
C THR A 42 -3.43 2.49 8.10
N HIS A 43 -4.72 2.17 8.18
CA HIS A 43 -5.73 2.96 8.90
C HIS A 43 -7.02 2.15 9.17
N GLN A 44 -7.99 2.75 9.86
CA GLN A 44 -9.12 2.02 10.41
C GLN A 44 -10.41 2.07 9.56
N HIS A 45 -10.34 2.44 8.27
CA HIS A 45 -11.50 2.32 7.38
C HIS A 45 -11.80 0.86 7.02
N ASN A 46 -13.06 0.56 6.69
CA ASN A 46 -13.53 -0.81 6.51
C ASN A 46 -12.88 -1.53 5.31
N ASP A 47 -12.47 -0.78 4.31
CA ASP A 47 -11.83 -1.26 3.09
C ASP A 47 -10.32 -1.53 3.23
N HIS A 48 -9.76 -1.34 4.44
CA HIS A 48 -8.34 -1.56 4.73
C HIS A 48 -8.07 -2.54 5.88
N LYS A 49 -9.09 -2.91 6.66
CA LYS A 49 -8.90 -3.66 7.91
C LYS A 49 -9.62 -5.01 8.01
N GLN A 50 -9.92 -5.65 6.90
CA GLN A 50 -10.59 -6.96 6.89
C GLN A 50 -9.60 -8.08 7.25
N VAL A 51 -8.97 -7.97 8.42
CA VAL A 51 -7.87 -8.85 8.88
C VAL A 51 -8.28 -10.32 9.02
N ASP A 52 -9.56 -10.62 8.97
CA ASP A 52 -10.07 -11.99 9.00
C ASP A 52 -10.20 -12.63 7.61
N ARG A 53 -9.92 -11.88 6.55
CA ARG A 53 -9.92 -12.40 5.18
C ARG A 53 -8.85 -13.46 4.94
N PRO A 54 -7.54 -13.20 5.20
CA PRO A 54 -6.54 -14.24 5.08
C PRO A 54 -6.61 -15.21 6.27
N ALA A 55 -6.40 -16.49 6.00
CA ALA A 55 -6.04 -17.42 7.07
C ALA A 55 -4.75 -16.94 7.74
N LYS A 56 -4.58 -17.23 9.02
CA LYS A 56 -3.42 -16.79 9.80
C LYS A 56 -2.60 -18.00 10.24
N LYS A 57 -1.29 -17.92 10.14
CA LYS A 57 -0.40 -18.88 10.80
C LYS A 57 -0.49 -18.72 12.33
N PRO A 58 -0.12 -19.72 13.15
CA PRO A 58 -0.22 -19.64 14.61
C PRO A 58 0.46 -18.40 15.22
N ASP A 59 1.60 -17.99 14.63
CA ASP A 59 2.41 -16.86 15.12
C ASP A 59 2.19 -15.59 14.26
N CYS A 60 1.10 -15.52 13.49
CA CYS A 60 0.79 -14.37 12.67
C CYS A 60 0.64 -13.11 13.52
N ARG A 61 1.35 -12.05 13.14
CA ARG A 61 1.19 -10.73 13.75
C ARG A 61 0.28 -9.85 12.91
N ILE A 62 -0.56 -9.07 13.62
CA ILE A 62 -1.35 -7.99 13.02
C ILE A 62 -0.78 -6.70 13.58
N ILE A 63 -0.33 -5.81 12.72
CA ILE A 63 0.21 -4.51 13.06
C ILE A 63 -0.67 -3.44 12.43
N CYS A 64 -1.20 -2.55 13.26
CA CYS A 64 -2.07 -1.46 12.84
C CYS A 64 -1.37 -0.10 12.98
N ASN A 65 -1.86 0.88 12.25
CA ASN A 65 -1.44 2.27 12.38
C ASN A 65 -1.38 2.76 13.82
N THR A 66 -2.37 2.41 14.65
CA THR A 66 -2.45 2.82 16.07
C THR A 66 -1.31 2.31 16.94
N GLU A 67 -0.64 1.22 16.53
CA GLU A 67 0.56 0.71 17.20
C GLU A 67 1.83 1.42 16.67
N MET A 68 1.83 1.76 15.38
CA MET A 68 3.03 2.16 14.64
C MET A 68 3.18 3.68 14.50
N MET A 69 2.11 4.46 14.67
CA MET A 69 2.12 5.91 14.45
C MET A 69 1.57 6.65 15.65
N CYS A 70 2.21 7.75 16.02
CA CYS A 70 1.72 8.70 17.00
C CYS A 70 2.21 10.10 16.65
N ASP A 71 1.30 11.04 16.46
CA ASP A 71 1.62 12.45 16.17
C ASP A 71 2.67 12.62 15.05
N LYS A 72 2.49 11.90 13.93
CA LYS A 72 3.42 11.84 12.79
C LYS A 72 4.79 11.19 13.09
N VAL A 73 4.97 10.59 14.26
CA VAL A 73 6.20 9.86 14.58
C VAL A 73 5.95 8.36 14.35
N GLY A 74 6.55 7.83 13.31
CA GLY A 74 6.48 6.41 12.94
C GLY A 74 7.50 5.57 13.70
N LYS A 75 7.12 4.31 13.99
CA LYS A 75 8.02 3.30 14.56
C LYS A 75 8.55 2.38 13.46
N THR A 76 9.64 1.69 13.79
CA THR A 76 10.20 0.62 12.97
C THR A 76 10.20 -0.69 13.76
N VAL A 77 9.81 -1.77 13.12
CA VAL A 77 9.86 -3.13 13.68
C VAL A 77 10.51 -4.10 12.68
N SER A 78 11.04 -5.22 13.19
CA SER A 78 11.57 -6.30 12.36
C SER A 78 10.91 -7.62 12.76
N ILE A 79 10.41 -8.37 11.77
CA ILE A 79 9.68 -9.61 11.98
C ILE A 79 10.05 -10.58 10.85
N GLY A 80 10.54 -11.77 11.17
CA GLY A 80 10.84 -12.81 10.17
C GLY A 80 11.77 -12.35 9.05
N GLY A 81 12.78 -11.52 9.35
CA GLY A 81 13.68 -10.97 8.33
C GLY A 81 13.12 -9.76 7.56
N ILE A 82 11.85 -9.42 7.77
CA ILE A 82 11.18 -8.25 7.16
C ILE A 82 11.34 -7.04 8.07
N THR A 83 11.64 -5.87 7.50
CA THR A 83 11.58 -4.59 8.21
C THR A 83 10.34 -3.83 7.81
N VAL A 84 9.65 -3.23 8.78
CA VAL A 84 8.45 -2.40 8.57
C VAL A 84 8.64 -1.09 9.32
N GLU A 85 8.60 0.01 8.60
CA GLU A 85 8.68 1.37 9.15
C GLU A 85 7.42 2.13 8.77
N ALA A 86 6.76 2.75 9.74
CA ALA A 86 5.60 3.59 9.47
C ALA A 86 6.02 5.00 9.06
N VAL A 87 5.33 5.53 8.05
CA VAL A 87 5.49 6.89 7.51
C VAL A 87 4.16 7.62 7.61
N PRO A 88 4.10 8.90 7.99
CA PRO A 88 2.85 9.63 8.08
C PRO A 88 2.05 9.62 6.76
N ALA A 89 0.75 9.34 6.86
CA ALA A 89 -0.21 9.45 5.78
C ALA A 89 -1.40 10.27 6.26
N TYR A 90 -1.78 11.33 5.53
CA TYR A 90 -2.87 12.21 5.95
C TYR A 90 -3.40 13.07 4.79
N ASN A 91 -4.66 13.47 4.92
CA ASN A 91 -5.33 14.46 4.09
C ASN A 91 -6.61 14.95 4.82
N ASP A 92 -7.50 15.65 4.13
CA ASP A 92 -8.74 16.15 4.73
C ASP A 92 -9.71 15.04 5.18
N HIS A 93 -9.68 13.87 4.53
CA HIS A 93 -10.48 12.69 4.88
C HIS A 93 -9.79 11.75 5.89
N HIS A 94 -8.48 11.90 6.04
CA HIS A 94 -7.62 11.13 6.92
C HIS A 94 -6.79 12.10 7.78
N PRO A 95 -7.42 12.75 8.79
CA PRO A 95 -6.73 13.78 9.56
C PRO A 95 -5.58 13.19 10.38
N VAL A 96 -4.58 14.01 10.69
CA VAL A 96 -3.40 13.61 11.47
C VAL A 96 -3.76 12.92 12.79
N SER A 97 -4.89 13.33 13.41
CA SER A 97 -5.40 12.73 14.66
C SER A 97 -5.71 11.23 14.56
N ASP A 98 -5.98 10.73 13.37
CA ASP A 98 -6.31 9.31 13.15
C ASP A 98 -5.06 8.44 13.09
N ASN A 99 -3.87 9.07 13.11
CA ASN A 99 -2.57 8.40 13.04
C ASN A 99 -2.47 7.42 11.85
N CYS A 100 -3.09 7.75 10.72
CA CYS A 100 -2.95 6.96 9.51
C CYS A 100 -1.49 6.93 9.07
N CYS A 101 -1.05 5.83 8.49
CA CYS A 101 0.32 5.67 8.03
C CYS A 101 0.42 4.87 6.75
N GLY A 102 1.44 5.18 5.95
CA GLY A 102 2.01 4.25 5.00
C GLY A 102 3.10 3.41 5.65
N TYR A 103 3.61 2.41 4.93
CA TYR A 103 4.69 1.55 5.38
C TYR A 103 5.84 1.50 4.38
N ILE A 104 7.08 1.65 4.86
CA ILE A 104 8.26 1.21 4.12
C ILE A 104 8.57 -0.21 4.55
N ILE A 105 8.61 -1.14 3.59
CA ILE A 105 8.79 -2.57 3.83
C ILE A 105 10.10 -3.00 3.17
N GLY A 106 11.03 -3.52 3.98
CA GLY A 106 12.24 -4.16 3.49
C GLY A 106 12.01 -5.68 3.38
N ILE A 107 12.14 -6.21 2.18
CA ILE A 107 11.90 -7.63 1.85
C ILE A 107 12.86 -8.09 0.74
N ASP A 108 13.60 -9.17 0.95
CA ASP A 108 14.54 -9.76 -0.04
C ASP A 108 15.51 -8.74 -0.67
N GLY A 109 15.97 -7.77 0.11
CA GLY A 109 16.85 -6.70 -0.35
C GLY A 109 16.16 -5.54 -1.06
N LEU A 110 14.85 -5.61 -1.30
CA LEU A 110 14.04 -4.53 -1.85
C LEU A 110 13.46 -3.64 -0.75
N LYS A 111 13.19 -2.38 -1.08
CA LYS A 111 12.48 -1.41 -0.24
C LYS A 111 11.23 -0.92 -0.96
N LEU A 112 10.06 -1.23 -0.41
CA LEU A 112 8.78 -0.87 -0.97
C LEU A 112 8.08 0.15 -0.07
N TYR A 113 7.58 1.24 -0.64
CA TYR A 113 6.71 2.19 0.06
C TYR A 113 5.26 1.98 -0.35
N PHE A 114 4.44 1.55 0.59
CA PHE A 114 2.99 1.46 0.46
C PHE A 114 2.37 2.65 1.20
N ALA A 115 1.77 3.58 0.46
CA ALA A 115 1.37 4.87 1.03
C ALA A 115 0.13 4.80 1.94
N GLY A 116 -0.74 3.78 1.75
CA GLY A 116 -2.09 3.79 2.30
C GLY A 116 -2.92 4.92 1.69
N ASP A 117 -3.94 5.36 2.40
CA ASP A 117 -4.78 6.48 1.98
C ASP A 117 -4.19 7.81 2.42
N THR A 118 -3.89 8.66 1.45
CA THR A 118 -3.19 9.93 1.68
C THR A 118 -3.32 10.87 0.49
N SER A 119 -3.03 12.14 0.70
CA SER A 119 -2.61 13.11 -0.32
C SER A 119 -1.11 13.39 -0.17
N THR A 120 -0.59 14.40 -0.88
CA THR A 120 0.81 14.83 -0.72
C THR A 120 1.07 15.27 0.72
N THR A 121 2.07 14.67 1.36
CA THR A 121 2.47 15.04 2.72
C THR A 121 3.81 15.79 2.73
N ALA A 122 4.06 16.54 3.79
CA ALA A 122 5.32 17.27 3.96
C ALA A 122 6.54 16.34 4.11
N GLU A 123 6.30 15.09 4.49
CA GLU A 123 7.33 14.07 4.70
C GLU A 123 7.77 13.36 3.42
N MET A 124 6.94 13.35 2.37
CA MET A 124 7.24 12.63 1.11
C MET A 124 8.56 13.01 0.44
N PRO A 125 8.99 14.30 0.39
CA PRO A 125 10.30 14.64 -0.20
C PRO A 125 11.48 13.96 0.49
N ALA A 126 11.39 13.70 1.80
CA ALA A 126 12.46 13.02 2.56
C ALA A 126 12.61 11.53 2.19
N LEU A 127 11.58 10.94 1.56
CA LEU A 127 11.61 9.55 1.12
C LEU A 127 12.60 9.34 -0.03
N ALA A 128 12.96 10.37 -0.79
CA ALA A 128 13.95 10.28 -1.85
C ALA A 128 15.33 9.75 -1.36
N ALA A 129 15.70 10.09 -0.12
CA ALA A 129 16.95 9.60 0.49
C ALA A 129 16.88 8.13 0.94
N ARG A 130 15.73 7.47 0.84
CA ARG A 130 15.53 6.09 1.28
C ARG A 130 15.88 5.06 0.20
N GLU A 131 16.10 5.52 -1.05
CA GLU A 131 16.45 4.66 -2.20
C GLU A 131 15.42 3.52 -2.37
N LEU A 132 14.15 3.90 -2.52
CA LEU A 132 13.04 2.97 -2.65
C LEU A 132 13.03 2.31 -4.04
N ASP A 133 12.73 1.02 -4.09
CA ASP A 133 12.56 0.30 -5.35
C ASP A 133 11.15 0.52 -5.93
N TYR A 134 10.12 0.49 -5.07
CA TYR A 134 8.72 0.67 -5.48
C TYR A 134 8.01 1.65 -4.56
N CYS A 135 7.09 2.45 -5.13
CA CYS A 135 6.09 3.19 -4.35
C CYS A 135 4.69 2.90 -4.89
N PHE A 136 3.75 2.59 -3.99
CA PHE A 136 2.35 2.32 -4.28
C PHE A 136 1.53 3.49 -3.75
N LEU A 137 0.80 4.18 -4.65
CA LEU A 137 0.11 5.44 -4.35
C LEU A 137 -1.38 5.35 -4.68
N PRO A 138 -2.27 5.82 -3.79
CA PRO A 138 -3.70 5.87 -4.06
C PRO A 138 -4.01 6.92 -5.13
N THR A 139 -5.06 6.69 -5.93
CA THR A 139 -5.33 7.53 -7.09
C THR A 139 -6.81 7.73 -7.37
N ASP A 140 -7.71 7.52 -6.39
CA ASP A 140 -9.15 7.65 -6.60
C ASP A 140 -9.62 9.08 -6.87
N GLY A 141 -8.87 10.09 -6.45
CA GLY A 141 -9.16 11.51 -6.70
C GLY A 141 -10.36 12.07 -5.96
N TYR A 142 -10.88 11.36 -4.97
CA TYR A 142 -12.01 11.81 -4.16
C TYR A 142 -11.67 11.79 -2.66
N TYR A 143 -11.29 10.64 -2.12
CA TYR A 143 -10.84 10.49 -0.73
C TYR A 143 -9.33 10.69 -0.61
N ASN A 144 -8.63 10.47 -1.70
CA ASN A 144 -7.18 10.53 -1.82
C ASN A 144 -6.75 11.42 -2.97
N MET A 145 -5.44 11.48 -3.22
CA MET A 145 -4.90 12.16 -4.39
C MET A 145 -5.44 11.57 -5.69
N GLY A 146 -5.61 12.41 -6.70
CA GLY A 146 -5.90 11.96 -8.05
C GLY A 146 -4.64 11.52 -8.82
N PRO A 147 -4.79 10.94 -10.04
CA PRO A 147 -3.65 10.41 -10.82
C PRO A 147 -2.54 11.42 -11.08
N VAL A 148 -2.87 12.68 -11.31
CA VAL A 148 -1.89 13.74 -11.57
C VAL A 148 -1.07 14.03 -10.32
N GLU A 149 -1.73 14.27 -9.18
CA GLU A 149 -1.07 14.52 -7.90
C GLU A 149 -0.20 13.32 -7.48
N ALA A 150 -0.74 12.09 -7.61
CA ALA A 150 0.01 10.87 -7.32
C ALA A 150 1.27 10.74 -8.19
N GLY A 151 1.20 11.15 -9.46
CA GLY A 151 2.36 11.20 -10.35
C GLY A 151 3.42 12.20 -9.89
N GLU A 152 3.02 13.37 -9.38
CA GLU A 152 3.96 14.34 -8.81
C GLU A 152 4.54 13.83 -7.47
N CYS A 153 3.74 13.20 -6.63
CA CYS A 153 4.23 12.53 -5.42
C CYS A 153 5.25 11.44 -5.73
N ALA A 154 5.00 10.61 -6.74
CA ALA A 154 5.95 9.58 -7.17
C ALA A 154 7.32 10.17 -7.57
N LYS A 155 7.33 11.34 -8.21
CA LYS A 155 8.58 12.06 -8.54
C LYS A 155 9.28 12.60 -7.29
N LEU A 156 8.52 13.13 -6.32
CA LEU A 156 9.07 13.61 -5.04
C LEU A 156 9.69 12.46 -4.24
N ILE A 157 9.02 11.32 -4.19
CA ILE A 157 9.46 10.10 -3.49
C ILE A 157 10.69 9.50 -4.17
N GLY A 158 10.77 9.57 -5.49
CA GLY A 158 11.94 9.14 -6.26
C GLY A 158 12.20 7.64 -6.25
N ALA A 159 11.18 6.80 -6.03
CA ALA A 159 11.30 5.34 -6.15
C ALA A 159 11.65 4.94 -7.59
N ARG A 160 12.34 3.81 -7.77
CA ARG A 160 12.69 3.29 -9.11
C ARG A 160 11.44 3.00 -9.94
N HIS A 161 10.40 2.46 -9.31
CA HIS A 161 9.11 2.13 -9.92
C HIS A 161 7.98 2.77 -9.16
N SER A 162 6.97 3.24 -9.86
CA SER A 162 5.76 3.83 -9.28
C SER A 162 4.52 3.09 -9.74
N VAL A 163 3.61 2.81 -8.81
CA VAL A 163 2.47 1.93 -9.01
C VAL A 163 1.21 2.62 -8.51
N PRO A 164 0.30 3.04 -9.41
CA PRO A 164 -1.00 3.55 -8.99
C PRO A 164 -1.90 2.41 -8.52
N ILE A 165 -2.52 2.59 -7.37
CA ILE A 165 -3.50 1.69 -6.75
C ILE A 165 -4.72 2.49 -6.29
N HIS A 166 -5.72 1.84 -5.69
CA HIS A 166 -6.88 2.49 -5.11
C HIS A 166 -7.51 3.52 -6.08
N SER A 167 -7.87 3.06 -7.29
CA SER A 167 -8.27 3.94 -8.39
C SER A 167 -9.76 4.28 -8.43
N VAL A 168 -10.57 3.68 -7.54
CA VAL A 168 -12.02 3.87 -7.49
C VAL A 168 -12.39 4.30 -6.08
N PRO A 169 -13.08 5.45 -5.90
CA PRO A 169 -13.54 5.89 -4.59
C PRO A 169 -14.64 4.97 -4.05
N MET A 170 -14.71 4.82 -2.73
CA MET A 170 -15.63 3.88 -2.06
C MET A 170 -17.13 4.20 -2.22
N HIS A 171 -17.52 5.38 -2.65
CA HIS A 171 -18.94 5.69 -2.89
C HIS A 171 -19.36 5.31 -4.33
N GLY A 172 -20.54 4.72 -4.46
CA GLY A 172 -21.09 4.35 -5.78
C GLY A 172 -20.32 3.24 -6.50
N LEU A 173 -19.67 2.36 -5.74
CA LEU A 173 -18.90 1.24 -6.30
C LEU A 173 -19.80 0.23 -7.00
N PRO A 174 -19.40 -0.30 -8.17
CA PRO A 174 -20.01 -1.49 -8.73
C PRO A 174 -19.68 -2.71 -7.84
N GLU A 175 -20.50 -3.77 -7.93
CA GLU A 175 -20.29 -5.00 -7.13
C GLU A 175 -18.90 -5.64 -7.37
N ASP A 176 -18.34 -5.47 -8.56
CA ASP A 176 -17.06 -6.02 -9.00
C ASP A 176 -15.90 -5.02 -8.95
N PHE A 177 -16.02 -3.92 -8.19
CA PHE A 177 -15.02 -2.84 -8.18
C PHE A 177 -13.59 -3.31 -7.89
N MET A 178 -13.39 -4.38 -7.15
CA MET A 178 -12.07 -4.95 -6.90
C MET A 178 -11.39 -5.46 -8.18
N ALA A 179 -12.17 -5.83 -9.18
CA ALA A 179 -11.68 -6.29 -10.48
C ALA A 179 -11.59 -5.16 -11.53
N VAL A 180 -11.99 -3.94 -11.16
CA VAL A 180 -11.95 -2.80 -12.09
C VAL A 180 -10.50 -2.49 -12.43
N ALA A 181 -10.19 -2.63 -13.72
CA ALA A 181 -8.90 -2.24 -14.24
C ALA A 181 -8.72 -0.72 -14.17
N TYR A 182 -7.50 -0.30 -13.91
CA TYR A 182 -7.13 1.11 -13.94
C TYR A 182 -7.40 1.70 -15.34
N SER A 183 -8.11 2.83 -15.43
CA SER A 183 -8.44 3.40 -16.75
C SER A 183 -7.19 3.86 -17.51
N VAL A 184 -7.23 3.78 -18.83
CA VAL A 184 -6.12 4.23 -19.69
C VAL A 184 -5.85 5.72 -19.49
N GLU A 185 -6.90 6.53 -19.37
CA GLU A 185 -6.79 7.97 -19.15
C GLU A 185 -6.11 8.28 -17.82
N ALA A 186 -6.55 7.63 -16.74
CA ALA A 186 -5.98 7.82 -15.41
C ALA A 186 -4.51 7.33 -15.37
N PHE A 187 -4.21 6.18 -16.00
CA PHE A 187 -2.85 5.69 -16.08
C PHE A 187 -1.94 6.61 -16.88
N ASN A 188 -2.44 7.22 -17.95
CA ASN A 188 -1.68 8.20 -18.73
C ASN A 188 -1.45 9.49 -17.94
N ALA A 189 -2.42 9.92 -17.14
CA ALA A 189 -2.29 11.11 -16.27
C ALA A 189 -1.31 10.89 -15.10
N PHE A 190 -1.15 9.66 -14.64
CA PHE A 190 -0.14 9.30 -13.65
C PHE A 190 1.25 9.27 -14.28
N THR A 191 2.09 10.27 -13.99
CA THR A 191 3.40 10.48 -14.66
C THR A 191 4.60 10.07 -13.79
N GLY A 192 4.43 9.13 -12.89
CA GLY A 192 5.49 8.62 -12.02
C GLY A 192 6.62 7.89 -12.76
N PRO A 193 7.82 7.79 -12.16
CA PRO A 193 8.96 7.08 -12.75
C PRO A 193 8.65 5.61 -13.00
N ASN A 194 9.07 5.06 -14.14
CA ASN A 194 8.92 3.64 -14.51
C ASN A 194 7.59 3.04 -14.04
N LYS A 195 6.50 3.74 -14.37
CA LYS A 195 5.15 3.38 -13.88
C LYS A 195 4.73 1.99 -14.32
N LEU A 196 4.17 1.23 -13.38
CA LEU A 196 3.64 -0.11 -13.60
C LEU A 196 2.13 -0.12 -13.36
N GLN A 197 1.40 -0.77 -14.26
CA GLN A 197 -0.02 -1.04 -14.08
C GLN A 197 -0.18 -2.48 -13.57
N LEU A 198 -0.76 -2.62 -12.37
CA LEU A 198 -1.11 -3.92 -11.84
C LEU A 198 -2.50 -4.34 -12.35
N THR A 199 -2.66 -5.64 -12.57
CA THR A 199 -3.97 -6.23 -12.89
C THR A 199 -4.51 -6.92 -11.63
N PRO A 200 -5.73 -6.57 -11.15
CA PRO A 200 -6.33 -7.26 -10.02
C PRO A 200 -6.40 -8.78 -10.22
N GLY A 201 -6.11 -9.54 -9.17
CA GLY A 201 -6.11 -11.00 -9.22
C GLY A 201 -4.84 -11.63 -9.81
N THR A 202 -3.77 -10.84 -10.06
CA THR A 202 -2.52 -11.37 -10.62
C THR A 202 -1.33 -11.23 -9.67
N GLU A 203 -0.36 -12.15 -9.81
CA GLU A 203 0.93 -12.13 -9.10
C GLU A 203 2.04 -11.74 -10.09
N ILE A 204 2.95 -10.90 -9.65
CA ILE A 204 4.17 -10.54 -10.37
C ILE A 204 5.39 -10.78 -9.49
N GLU A 205 6.55 -10.91 -10.11
CA GLU A 205 7.85 -10.92 -9.46
C GLU A 205 8.40 -9.48 -9.40
N LEU A 206 8.93 -9.05 -8.24
CA LEU A 206 9.46 -7.71 -8.01
C LEU A 206 10.96 -7.62 -8.29
#